data_6d3a305e03f5bf16680d7735b1b3a6fa
#
_entry.id   6d3a305e03f5bf16680d7735b1b3a6fa
#
_cell.length_a   1.000
_cell.length_b   1.000
_cell.length_c   1.000
_cell.angle_alpha   90.00
_cell.angle_beta   90.00
_cell.angle_gamma   90.00
#
_symmetry.space_group_name_H-M   'P 1'
#
loop_
_entity.id
_entity.type
_entity.pdbx_description
1 polymer ?
#
loop_
_entity_poly.entity_id
_entity_poly.type
_entity_poly.pdbx_seq_one_letter_code
_entity_poly.pdbx_strand_id
1 'polypeptide(L)'
;MRNGDVTDTIKRRYNRTALFYDLMDRMIPDRLRERAFSHAYGKVLEVGVGTGANLPFYPPGCEVTGIDFSPGMLAKARQKLHMAKVPVTLVEMDAQRMDFADGIFDTVVATCVFCSVPDPVKGLQEVRRVCKPEGRVILLEHVRSENTVLGKIMDILNPVALYVIGSNINRRTVKNIELAGIQIKRTQNVMGKIVKLIVASP
;
A
#
# COMPACT_ATOMS: atom_id res chain seq x y z
N MET A 1 17.49 -17.88 5.69
CA MET A 1 17.65 -16.41 5.69
C MET A 1 16.72 -15.82 6.74
N ARG A 2 17.20 -15.02 7.67
CA ARG A 2 16.35 -14.41 8.71
C ARG A 2 15.53 -13.30 8.07
N ASN A 3 14.26 -13.12 8.48
CA ASN A 3 13.34 -12.10 7.93
C ASN A 3 13.93 -10.67 7.88
N GLY A 4 14.85 -10.32 8.79
CA GLY A 4 15.57 -9.04 8.79
C GLY A 4 16.46 -8.81 7.56
N ASP A 5 17.07 -9.84 7.03
CA ASP A 5 17.99 -9.74 5.87
C ASP A 5 17.24 -9.45 4.56
N VAL A 6 16.01 -9.95 4.43
CA VAL A 6 15.13 -9.70 3.27
C VAL A 6 14.60 -8.28 3.28
N THR A 7 14.15 -7.79 4.44
CA THR A 7 13.66 -6.42 4.62
C THR A 7 14.75 -5.39 4.33
N ASP A 8 15.97 -5.60 4.83
CA ASP A 8 17.12 -4.72 4.59
C ASP A 8 17.55 -4.69 3.12
N THR A 9 17.46 -5.81 2.43
CA THR A 9 17.76 -5.88 0.99
C THR A 9 16.72 -5.11 0.18
N ILE A 10 15.45 -5.25 0.52
CA ILE A 10 14.35 -4.51 -0.10
C ILE A 10 14.53 -3.00 0.20
N LYS A 11 14.80 -2.62 1.45
CA LYS A 11 15.05 -1.22 1.86
C LYS A 11 16.15 -0.56 1.05
N ARG A 12 17.30 -1.23 0.85
CA ARG A 12 18.40 -0.71 0.02
C ARG A 12 18.03 -0.54 -1.45
N ARG A 13 17.18 -1.41 -2.00
CA ARG A 13 16.66 -1.28 -3.37
C ARG A 13 15.75 -0.08 -3.50
N TYR A 14 14.77 0.07 -2.59
CA TYR A 14 13.83 1.20 -2.59
C TYR A 14 14.55 2.55 -2.46
N ASN A 15 15.57 2.64 -1.62
CA ASN A 15 16.38 3.86 -1.51
C ASN A 15 17.08 4.25 -2.83
N ARG A 16 17.52 3.27 -3.64
CA ARG A 16 18.16 3.53 -4.95
C ARG A 16 17.16 3.78 -6.08
N THR A 17 15.99 3.17 -6.00
CA THR A 17 14.98 3.22 -7.06
C THR A 17 13.91 4.26 -6.84
N ALA A 18 14.03 5.10 -5.78
CA ALA A 18 13.05 6.14 -5.47
C ALA A 18 12.75 7.11 -6.64
N LEU A 19 13.74 7.36 -7.54
CA LEU A 19 13.51 8.11 -8.79
C LEU A 19 12.65 7.32 -9.80
N PHE A 20 12.83 6.01 -9.86
CA PHE A 20 12.07 5.14 -10.76
C PHE A 20 10.63 4.93 -10.25
N TYR A 21 10.43 4.97 -8.92
CA TYR A 21 9.11 4.86 -8.33
C TYR A 21 8.20 6.05 -8.66
N ASP A 22 8.72 7.27 -8.76
CA ASP A 22 7.93 8.41 -9.24
C ASP A 22 7.38 8.18 -10.66
N LEU A 23 8.12 7.45 -11.51
CA LEU A 23 7.65 7.06 -12.84
C LEU A 23 6.57 5.97 -12.77
N MET A 24 6.75 4.97 -11.89
CA MET A 24 5.76 3.91 -11.69
C MET A 24 4.48 4.42 -11.03
N ASP A 25 4.59 5.37 -10.10
CA ASP A 25 3.45 6.03 -9.49
C ASP A 25 2.57 6.75 -10.52
N ARG A 26 3.16 7.27 -11.61
CA ARG A 26 2.41 7.87 -12.73
C ARG A 26 1.59 6.84 -13.52
N MET A 27 1.86 5.54 -13.38
CA MET A 27 1.05 4.49 -14.03
C MET A 27 -0.34 4.35 -13.40
N ILE A 28 -0.52 4.80 -12.15
CA ILE A 28 -1.84 4.86 -11.51
C ILE A 28 -2.42 6.26 -11.75
N PRO A 29 -3.47 6.38 -12.58
CA PRO A 29 -4.09 7.66 -12.87
C PRO A 29 -4.64 8.34 -11.61
N ASP A 30 -4.52 9.67 -11.53
CA ASP A 30 -4.99 10.47 -10.38
C ASP A 30 -6.46 10.23 -10.05
N ARG A 31 -7.31 10.06 -11.07
CA ARG A 31 -8.74 9.71 -10.90
C ARG A 31 -8.97 8.43 -10.07
N LEU A 32 -8.04 7.47 -10.13
CA LEU A 32 -8.15 6.24 -9.33
C LEU A 32 -7.72 6.49 -7.88
N ARG A 33 -6.73 7.35 -7.68
CA ARG A 33 -6.32 7.81 -6.36
C ARG A 33 -7.44 8.61 -5.70
N GLU A 34 -7.98 9.62 -6.40
CA GLU A 34 -9.14 10.41 -5.93
C GLU A 34 -10.29 9.51 -5.52
N ARG A 35 -10.62 8.52 -6.36
CA ARG A 35 -11.68 7.57 -6.08
C ARG A 35 -11.40 6.69 -4.85
N ALA A 36 -10.16 6.22 -4.67
CA ALA A 36 -9.77 5.43 -3.51
C ALA A 36 -9.86 6.29 -2.24
N PHE A 37 -9.27 7.48 -2.28
CA PHE A 37 -9.18 8.36 -1.12
C PHE A 37 -10.50 9.05 -0.78
N SER A 38 -11.45 9.23 -1.73
CA SER A 38 -12.79 9.78 -1.44
C SER A 38 -13.57 9.02 -0.38
N HIS A 39 -13.17 7.80 -0.06
CA HIS A 39 -13.77 6.98 0.98
C HIS A 39 -13.05 7.10 2.34
N ALA A 40 -11.93 7.83 2.42
CA ALA A 40 -11.18 8.04 3.66
C ALA A 40 -11.84 9.11 4.53
N TYR A 41 -11.74 8.96 5.86
CA TYR A 41 -12.26 9.91 6.84
C TYR A 41 -11.53 9.78 8.17
N GLY A 42 -11.58 10.82 8.98
CA GLY A 42 -11.08 10.86 10.36
C GLY A 42 -9.57 10.72 10.45
N LYS A 43 -9.07 9.94 11.41
CA LYS A 43 -7.66 9.60 11.54
C LYS A 43 -7.31 8.53 10.52
N VAL A 44 -6.44 8.87 9.58
CA VAL A 44 -6.07 8.03 8.43
C VAL A 44 -4.64 7.53 8.61
N LEU A 45 -4.44 6.23 8.50
CA LEU A 45 -3.11 5.65 8.28
C LEU A 45 -2.93 5.35 6.79
N GLU A 46 -1.91 5.93 6.17
CA GLU A 46 -1.43 5.47 4.87
C GLU A 46 -0.24 4.54 5.06
N VAL A 47 -0.43 3.28 4.70
CA VAL A 47 0.64 2.27 4.70
C VAL A 47 1.39 2.35 3.37
N GLY A 48 2.72 2.52 3.43
CA GLY A 48 3.57 2.66 2.24
C GLY A 48 3.31 3.96 1.49
N VAL A 49 3.45 5.11 2.18
CA VAL A 49 3.23 6.44 1.58
C VAL A 49 4.18 6.72 0.40
N GLY A 50 5.29 5.98 0.31
CA GLY A 50 6.26 6.08 -0.79
C GLY A 50 6.82 7.49 -0.95
N THR A 51 6.79 7.99 -2.18
CA THR A 51 7.24 9.35 -2.52
C THR A 51 6.17 10.41 -2.31
N GLY A 52 5.04 10.08 -1.68
CA GLY A 52 3.96 11.01 -1.38
C GLY A 52 3.01 11.30 -2.56
N ALA A 53 2.84 10.35 -3.48
CA ALA A 53 1.98 10.53 -4.64
C ALA A 53 0.49 10.72 -4.29
N ASN A 54 0.08 10.28 -3.10
CA ASN A 54 -1.31 10.35 -2.65
C ASN A 54 -1.62 11.62 -1.83
N LEU A 55 -0.62 12.40 -1.44
CA LEU A 55 -0.79 13.58 -0.57
C LEU A 55 -1.85 14.57 -1.03
N PRO A 56 -2.06 14.84 -2.35
CA PRO A 56 -3.07 15.80 -2.81
C PRO A 56 -4.52 15.32 -2.66
N PHE A 57 -4.75 14.00 -2.43
CA PHE A 57 -6.08 13.38 -2.61
C PHE A 57 -6.85 13.12 -1.31
N TYR A 58 -6.29 13.44 -0.15
CA TYR A 58 -7.00 13.29 1.12
C TYR A 58 -8.18 14.25 1.23
N PRO A 59 -9.39 13.76 1.60
CA PRO A 59 -10.55 14.61 1.83
C PRO A 59 -10.32 15.59 2.98
N PRO A 60 -10.98 16.76 2.94
CA PRO A 60 -11.00 17.67 4.08
C PRO A 60 -11.49 16.97 5.36
N GLY A 61 -10.89 17.34 6.49
CA GLY A 61 -11.22 16.75 7.80
C GLY A 61 -10.46 15.47 8.15
N CYS A 62 -9.60 14.95 7.25
CA CYS A 62 -8.68 13.88 7.59
C CYS A 62 -7.47 14.42 8.37
N GLU A 63 -6.94 13.59 9.29
CA GLU A 63 -5.62 13.71 9.90
C GLU A 63 -4.81 12.49 9.50
N VAL A 64 -3.73 12.68 8.76
CA VAL A 64 -3.02 11.58 8.10
C VAL A 64 -1.71 11.27 8.78
N THR A 65 -1.49 9.99 9.06
CA THR A 65 -0.17 9.43 9.37
C THR A 65 0.26 8.54 8.21
N GLY A 66 1.30 8.94 7.49
CA GLY A 66 1.90 8.15 6.41
C GLY A 66 3.13 7.40 6.91
N ILE A 67 3.15 6.08 6.74
CA ILE A 67 4.32 5.26 7.07
C ILE A 67 4.99 4.71 5.82
N ASP A 68 6.32 4.63 5.87
CA ASP A 68 7.13 3.89 4.89
C ASP A 68 8.39 3.36 5.57
N PHE A 69 8.86 2.20 5.17
CA PHE A 69 10.09 1.61 5.73
C PHE A 69 11.38 2.17 5.11
N SER A 70 11.26 2.97 4.02
CA SER A 70 12.35 3.56 3.28
C SER A 70 12.53 5.05 3.64
N PRO A 71 13.61 5.43 4.32
CA PRO A 71 13.89 6.85 4.58
C PRO A 71 14.09 7.66 3.30
N GLY A 72 14.56 7.03 2.19
CA GLY A 72 14.68 7.69 0.88
C GLY A 72 13.33 8.05 0.27
N MET A 73 12.31 7.19 0.43
CA MET A 73 10.93 7.49 0.04
C MET A 73 10.36 8.62 0.87
N LEU A 74 10.49 8.53 2.20
CA LEU A 74 10.01 9.56 3.12
C LEU A 74 10.66 10.93 2.88
N ALA A 75 11.95 10.96 2.53
CA ALA A 75 12.62 12.22 2.19
C ALA A 75 11.96 12.92 0.99
N LYS A 76 11.53 12.16 -0.02
CA LYS A 76 10.78 12.69 -1.17
C LYS A 76 9.35 13.07 -0.80
N ALA A 77 8.67 12.26 0.01
CA ALA A 77 7.34 12.59 0.50
C ALA A 77 7.33 13.90 1.28
N ARG A 78 8.36 14.13 2.14
CA ARG A 78 8.51 15.38 2.89
C ARG A 78 8.60 16.61 1.98
N GLN A 79 9.26 16.50 0.83
CA GLN A 79 9.35 17.59 -0.16
C GLN A 79 7.99 17.93 -0.77
N LYS A 80 7.06 16.99 -0.80
CA LYS A 80 5.72 17.12 -1.38
C LYS A 80 4.62 17.43 -0.34
N LEU A 81 4.96 17.58 0.94
CA LEU A 81 3.98 17.87 2.01
C LEU A 81 3.15 19.14 1.72
N HIS A 82 3.72 20.10 1.01
CA HIS A 82 3.01 21.33 0.59
C HIS A 82 1.81 21.07 -0.35
N MET A 83 1.74 19.88 -0.97
CA MET A 83 0.63 19.45 -1.82
C MET A 83 -0.54 18.88 -1.03
N ALA A 84 -0.34 18.53 0.23
CA ALA A 84 -1.40 18.01 1.09
C ALA A 84 -2.33 19.14 1.52
N LYS A 85 -3.64 18.88 1.49
CA LYS A 85 -4.70 19.82 1.92
C LYS A 85 -5.13 19.60 3.36
N VAL A 86 -4.51 18.65 4.05
CA VAL A 86 -4.81 18.20 5.41
C VAL A 86 -3.50 18.01 6.20
N PRO A 87 -3.53 17.98 7.54
CA PRO A 87 -2.37 17.67 8.34
C PRO A 87 -1.82 16.28 8.01
N VAL A 88 -0.51 16.18 7.77
CA VAL A 88 0.18 14.92 7.46
C VAL A 88 1.44 14.78 8.31
N THR A 89 1.55 13.65 9.01
CA THR A 89 2.76 13.22 9.72
C THR A 89 3.39 12.04 8.98
N LEU A 90 4.71 12.06 8.76
CA LEU A 90 5.44 11.00 8.07
C LEU A 90 6.38 10.29 9.04
N VAL A 91 6.26 8.95 9.11
CA VAL A 91 6.99 8.11 10.07
C VAL A 91 7.69 6.96 9.34
N GLU A 92 8.96 6.71 9.67
CA GLU A 92 9.67 5.50 9.22
C GLU A 92 9.17 4.30 10.03
N MET A 93 8.56 3.32 9.37
CA MET A 93 7.97 2.16 10.03
C MET A 93 7.78 0.99 9.06
N ASP A 94 7.96 -0.25 9.56
CA ASP A 94 7.67 -1.47 8.81
C ASP A 94 6.17 -1.82 8.96
N ALA A 95 5.47 -1.99 7.83
CA ALA A 95 4.08 -2.40 7.78
C ALA A 95 3.81 -3.76 8.47
N GLN A 96 4.84 -4.59 8.63
CA GLN A 96 4.73 -5.90 9.29
C GLN A 96 4.82 -5.82 10.81
N ARG A 97 5.17 -4.65 11.36
CA ARG A 97 5.27 -4.39 12.79
C ARG A 97 5.09 -2.90 13.05
N MET A 98 3.84 -2.50 13.25
CA MET A 98 3.48 -1.10 13.48
C MET A 98 3.49 -0.77 14.97
N ASP A 99 4.21 0.30 15.33
CA ASP A 99 4.26 0.81 16.70
C ASP A 99 3.09 1.78 16.96
N PHE A 100 1.87 1.25 16.80
CA PHE A 100 0.63 1.94 17.08
C PHE A 100 -0.25 1.08 18.00
N ALA A 101 -1.06 1.72 18.82
CA ALA A 101 -2.08 1.02 19.60
C ALA A 101 -3.16 0.41 18.69
N ASP A 102 -3.88 -0.58 19.21
CA ASP A 102 -5.00 -1.20 18.52
C ASP A 102 -6.14 -0.18 18.33
N GLY A 103 -6.80 -0.24 17.17
CA GLY A 103 -8.04 0.48 16.93
C GLY A 103 -7.94 2.01 17.00
N ILE A 104 -6.84 2.64 16.59
CA ILE A 104 -6.69 4.09 16.65
C ILE A 104 -7.05 4.83 15.36
N PHE A 105 -7.05 4.14 14.20
CA PHE A 105 -7.35 4.75 12.91
C PHE A 105 -8.78 4.50 12.46
N ASP A 106 -9.45 5.55 11.99
CA ASP A 106 -10.78 5.45 11.38
C ASP A 106 -10.71 4.86 9.97
N THR A 107 -9.61 5.14 9.27
CA THR A 107 -9.35 4.61 7.93
C THR A 107 -7.90 4.16 7.80
N VAL A 108 -7.67 3.01 7.18
CA VAL A 108 -6.34 2.58 6.74
C VAL A 108 -6.33 2.45 5.22
N VAL A 109 -5.37 3.09 4.56
CA VAL A 109 -5.24 3.11 3.10
C VAL A 109 -3.90 2.54 2.68
N ALA A 110 -3.86 1.80 1.57
CA ALA A 110 -2.62 1.40 0.91
C ALA A 110 -2.78 1.43 -0.62
N THR A 111 -1.73 1.85 -1.32
CA THR A 111 -1.68 1.90 -2.78
C THR A 111 -0.46 1.19 -3.31
N CYS A 112 -0.63 0.01 -3.91
CA CYS A 112 0.43 -0.84 -4.48
C CYS A 112 1.56 -1.17 -3.50
N VAL A 113 1.22 -1.50 -2.25
CA VAL A 113 2.16 -1.76 -1.16
C VAL A 113 2.37 -3.26 -0.94
N PHE A 114 1.28 -4.02 -0.83
CA PHE A 114 1.35 -5.43 -0.41
C PHE A 114 1.94 -6.36 -1.46
N CYS A 115 2.18 -5.88 -2.67
CA CYS A 115 3.01 -6.55 -3.67
C CYS A 115 4.50 -6.60 -3.27
N SER A 116 4.97 -5.66 -2.45
CA SER A 116 6.37 -5.49 -2.05
C SER A 116 6.67 -5.92 -0.61
N VAL A 117 5.65 -5.98 0.24
CA VAL A 117 5.81 -6.44 1.63
C VAL A 117 6.24 -7.91 1.65
N PRO A 118 7.32 -8.29 2.37
CA PRO A 118 7.81 -9.67 2.43
C PRO A 118 6.74 -10.66 2.90
N ASP A 119 6.11 -10.40 4.03
CA ASP A 119 4.95 -11.13 4.55
C ASP A 119 3.69 -10.25 4.50
N PRO A 120 2.94 -10.29 3.37
CA PRO A 120 1.77 -9.44 3.20
C PRO A 120 0.62 -9.79 4.15
N VAL A 121 0.52 -11.05 4.60
CA VAL A 121 -0.52 -11.45 5.57
C VAL A 121 -0.24 -10.80 6.92
N LYS A 122 1.00 -10.85 7.38
CA LYS A 122 1.42 -10.18 8.62
C LYS A 122 1.18 -8.67 8.57
N GLY A 123 1.54 -8.02 7.46
CA GLY A 123 1.28 -6.59 7.28
C GLY A 123 -0.22 -6.26 7.28
N LEU A 124 -1.04 -7.10 6.65
CA LEU A 124 -2.50 -6.93 6.65
C LEU A 124 -3.13 -7.22 8.03
N GLN A 125 -2.55 -8.14 8.83
CA GLN A 125 -2.96 -8.34 10.23
C GLN A 125 -2.69 -7.09 11.07
N GLU A 126 -1.56 -6.42 10.86
CA GLU A 126 -1.28 -5.13 11.51
C GLU A 126 -2.26 -4.04 11.04
N VAL A 127 -2.58 -3.96 9.73
CA VAL A 127 -3.65 -3.07 9.23
C VAL A 127 -4.96 -3.32 9.95
N ARG A 128 -5.35 -4.58 10.10
CA ARG A 128 -6.56 -4.96 10.85
C ARG A 128 -6.49 -4.53 12.31
N ARG A 129 -5.37 -4.75 12.98
CA ARG A 129 -5.16 -4.44 14.40
C ARG A 129 -5.27 -2.95 14.68
N VAL A 130 -4.63 -2.11 13.87
CA VAL A 130 -4.58 -0.65 14.10
C VAL A 130 -5.84 0.08 13.64
N CYS A 131 -6.64 -0.53 12.77
CA CYS A 131 -7.92 0.01 12.31
C CYS A 131 -8.99 -0.22 13.37
N LYS A 132 -9.85 0.79 13.61
CA LYS A 132 -11.00 0.67 14.53
C LYS A 132 -11.95 -0.43 14.05
N PRO A 133 -12.67 -1.14 14.94
CA PRO A 133 -13.62 -2.20 14.55
C PRO A 133 -14.67 -1.73 13.53
N GLU A 134 -15.17 -0.51 13.65
CA GLU A 134 -16.09 0.16 12.72
C GLU A 134 -15.37 0.95 11.62
N GLY A 135 -14.04 0.88 11.58
CA GLY A 135 -13.21 1.59 10.64
C GLY A 135 -13.24 1.00 9.23
N ARG A 136 -12.47 1.59 8.35
CA ARG A 136 -12.44 1.22 6.95
C ARG A 136 -11.01 0.94 6.47
N VAL A 137 -10.88 -0.13 5.70
CA VAL A 137 -9.63 -0.48 4.99
C VAL A 137 -9.86 -0.28 3.49
N ILE A 138 -8.99 0.52 2.85
CA ILE A 138 -9.08 0.85 1.44
C ILE A 138 -7.76 0.46 0.77
N LEU A 139 -7.82 -0.46 -0.17
CA LEU A 139 -6.65 -0.96 -0.86
C LEU A 139 -6.81 -0.77 -2.37
N LEU A 140 -5.87 -0.03 -2.98
CA LEU A 140 -5.72 0.08 -4.42
C LEU A 140 -4.49 -0.73 -4.82
N GLU A 141 -4.68 -1.98 -5.23
CA GLU A 141 -3.57 -2.94 -5.30
C GLU A 141 -3.48 -3.63 -6.67
N HIS A 142 -2.23 -3.82 -7.08
CA HIS A 142 -1.94 -4.73 -8.18
C HIS A 142 -2.12 -6.18 -7.71
N VAL A 143 -2.81 -6.99 -8.53
CA VAL A 143 -3.13 -8.38 -8.20
C VAL A 143 -2.75 -9.31 -9.34
N ARG A 144 -2.48 -10.58 -9.02
CA ARG A 144 -2.34 -11.62 -10.02
C ARG A 144 -3.64 -11.76 -10.83
N SER A 145 -3.51 -11.85 -12.15
CA SER A 145 -4.68 -12.08 -13.02
C SER A 145 -5.36 -13.41 -12.71
N GLU A 146 -6.69 -13.38 -12.69
CA GLU A 146 -7.54 -14.56 -12.56
C GLU A 146 -7.61 -15.37 -13.88
N ASN A 147 -7.23 -14.76 -15.01
CA ASN A 147 -7.09 -15.49 -16.28
C ASN A 147 -5.93 -16.48 -16.16
N THR A 148 -6.18 -17.75 -16.48
CA THR A 148 -5.24 -18.86 -16.29
C THR A 148 -3.95 -18.65 -17.07
N VAL A 149 -4.02 -18.19 -18.33
CA VAL A 149 -2.84 -17.98 -19.18
C VAL A 149 -2.03 -16.78 -18.69
N LEU A 150 -2.69 -15.63 -18.51
CA LEU A 150 -2.02 -14.41 -18.05
C LEU A 150 -1.44 -14.59 -16.65
N GLY A 151 -2.18 -15.26 -15.75
CA GLY A 151 -1.68 -15.56 -14.40
C GLY A 151 -0.43 -16.45 -14.41
N LYS A 152 -0.36 -17.47 -15.29
CA LYS A 152 0.86 -18.27 -15.45
C LYS A 152 2.03 -17.46 -16.01
N ILE A 153 1.78 -16.59 -16.97
CA ILE A 153 2.80 -15.66 -17.49
C ILE A 153 3.33 -14.77 -16.36
N MET A 154 2.46 -14.21 -15.53
CA MET A 154 2.84 -13.42 -14.37
C MET A 154 3.68 -14.24 -13.36
N ASP A 155 3.33 -15.52 -13.13
CA ASP A 155 4.11 -16.40 -12.25
C ASP A 155 5.53 -16.63 -12.79
N ILE A 156 5.67 -16.87 -14.09
CA ILE A 156 6.97 -17.10 -14.77
C ILE A 156 7.84 -15.83 -14.73
N LEU A 157 7.23 -14.67 -14.98
CA LEU A 157 7.94 -13.39 -15.03
C LEU A 157 8.22 -12.79 -13.63
N ASN A 158 7.57 -13.31 -12.58
CA ASN A 158 7.69 -12.74 -11.24
C ASN A 158 9.12 -12.67 -10.69
N PRO A 159 10.00 -13.68 -10.87
CA PRO A 159 11.39 -13.59 -10.39
C PRO A 159 12.14 -12.41 -11.01
N VAL A 160 11.92 -12.14 -12.31
CA VAL A 160 12.52 -11.01 -13.02
C VAL A 160 11.95 -9.69 -12.51
N ALA A 161 10.63 -9.60 -12.36
CA ALA A 161 9.97 -8.41 -11.81
C ALA A 161 10.45 -8.11 -10.38
N LEU A 162 10.55 -9.13 -9.54
CA LEU A 162 11.07 -8.99 -8.17
C LEU A 162 12.53 -8.52 -8.16
N TYR A 163 13.36 -9.01 -9.09
CA TYR A 163 14.76 -8.60 -9.20
C TYR A 163 14.90 -7.15 -9.68
N VAL A 164 14.15 -6.75 -10.71
CA VAL A 164 14.25 -5.42 -11.36
C VAL A 164 13.50 -4.36 -10.60
N ILE A 165 12.25 -4.64 -10.21
CA ILE A 165 11.30 -3.66 -9.66
C ILE A 165 11.23 -3.74 -8.12
N GLY A 166 11.53 -4.92 -7.53
CA GLY A 166 11.38 -5.17 -6.09
C GLY A 166 9.94 -5.50 -5.66
N SER A 167 9.05 -5.74 -6.62
CA SER A 167 7.63 -6.03 -6.36
C SER A 167 7.21 -7.34 -7.00
N ASN A 168 6.32 -8.07 -6.32
CA ASN A 168 5.72 -9.30 -6.86
C ASN A 168 4.52 -8.94 -7.73
N ILE A 169 4.58 -9.24 -9.02
CA ILE A 169 3.47 -8.99 -9.94
C ILE A 169 2.37 -10.05 -9.87
N ASN A 170 2.62 -11.17 -9.19
CA ASN A 170 1.72 -12.30 -9.07
C ASN A 170 1.08 -12.45 -7.67
N ARG A 171 1.01 -11.37 -6.88
CA ARG A 171 0.42 -11.40 -5.53
C ARG A 171 -1.07 -11.75 -5.59
N ARG A 172 -1.46 -12.70 -4.75
CA ARG A 172 -2.86 -13.06 -4.51
C ARG A 172 -3.44 -12.18 -3.39
N THR A 173 -3.47 -10.88 -3.59
CA THR A 173 -3.80 -9.89 -2.57
C THR A 173 -5.16 -10.13 -1.94
N VAL A 174 -6.19 -10.48 -2.73
CA VAL A 174 -7.54 -10.81 -2.20
C VAL A 174 -7.46 -11.95 -1.19
N LYS A 175 -6.78 -13.04 -1.52
CA LYS A 175 -6.60 -14.17 -0.60
C LYS A 175 -5.80 -13.79 0.65
N ASN A 176 -4.78 -12.92 0.52
CA ASN A 176 -4.01 -12.46 1.66
C ASN A 176 -4.85 -11.60 2.62
N ILE A 177 -5.78 -10.79 2.09
CA ILE A 177 -6.74 -10.00 2.87
C ILE A 177 -7.65 -10.92 3.70
N GLU A 178 -8.19 -11.97 3.07
CA GLU A 178 -9.01 -12.97 3.73
C GLU A 178 -8.24 -13.73 4.83
N LEU A 179 -7.00 -14.16 4.53
CA LEU A 179 -6.12 -14.83 5.49
C LEU A 179 -5.74 -13.94 6.68
N ALA A 180 -5.70 -12.63 6.50
CA ALA A 180 -5.48 -11.66 7.57
C ALA A 180 -6.74 -11.42 8.43
N GLY A 181 -7.89 -11.99 8.06
CA GLY A 181 -9.16 -11.83 8.76
C GLY A 181 -9.88 -10.51 8.47
N ILE A 182 -9.50 -9.81 7.40
CA ILE A 182 -10.14 -8.58 6.94
C ILE A 182 -11.34 -8.95 6.06
N GLN A 183 -12.50 -8.33 6.32
CA GLN A 183 -13.74 -8.62 5.61
C GLN A 183 -13.91 -7.71 4.39
N ILE A 184 -13.78 -8.26 3.20
CA ILE A 184 -13.98 -7.53 1.95
C ILE A 184 -15.47 -7.21 1.78
N LYS A 185 -15.80 -5.92 1.70
CA LYS A 185 -17.17 -5.42 1.43
C LYS A 185 -17.41 -5.18 -0.06
N ARG A 186 -16.40 -4.68 -0.76
CA ARG A 186 -16.50 -4.38 -2.19
C ARG A 186 -15.16 -4.54 -2.88
N THR A 187 -15.16 -5.16 -4.05
CA THR A 187 -14.00 -5.25 -4.94
C THR A 187 -14.39 -4.77 -6.33
N GLN A 188 -13.56 -3.91 -6.92
CA GLN A 188 -13.76 -3.39 -8.29
C GLN A 188 -12.46 -3.51 -9.07
N ASN A 189 -12.56 -4.04 -10.29
CA ASN A 189 -11.47 -3.97 -11.26
C ASN A 189 -11.41 -2.53 -11.81
N VAL A 190 -10.30 -1.84 -11.63
CA VAL A 190 -10.17 -0.43 -12.02
C VAL A 190 -9.19 -0.20 -13.16
N MET A 191 -8.30 -1.16 -13.40
CA MET A 191 -7.37 -1.15 -14.53
C MET A 191 -7.09 -2.59 -14.97
N GLY A 192 -7.70 -3.03 -16.07
CA GLY A 192 -7.40 -4.28 -16.78
C GLY A 192 -7.46 -5.56 -15.95
N LYS A 193 -8.33 -5.73 -14.98
CA LYS A 193 -8.43 -6.93 -14.10
C LYS A 193 -7.17 -7.25 -13.27
N ILE A 194 -6.13 -6.43 -13.35
CA ILE A 194 -4.86 -6.58 -12.61
C ILE A 194 -4.64 -5.50 -11.55
N VAL A 195 -5.48 -4.45 -11.53
CA VAL A 195 -5.54 -3.48 -10.44
C VAL A 195 -6.96 -3.47 -9.88
N LYS A 196 -7.06 -3.65 -8.58
CA LYS A 196 -8.34 -3.69 -7.87
C LYS A 196 -8.41 -2.57 -6.84
N LEU A 197 -9.56 -1.90 -6.76
CA LEU A 197 -9.95 -1.09 -5.63
C LEU A 197 -10.80 -1.97 -4.71
N ILE A 198 -10.33 -2.16 -3.49
CA ILE A 198 -10.93 -3.01 -2.47
C ILE A 198 -11.30 -2.13 -1.28
N VAL A 199 -12.56 -2.19 -0.87
CA VAL A 199 -13.07 -1.58 0.36
C VAL A 199 -13.45 -2.70 1.30
N ALA A 200 -12.92 -2.66 2.51
CA ALA A 200 -13.06 -3.71 3.51
C ALA A 200 -13.27 -3.13 4.91
N SER A 201 -13.63 -3.99 5.86
CA SER A 201 -13.62 -3.71 7.31
C SER A 201 -12.65 -4.66 8.01
N PRO A 202 -12.06 -4.24 9.14
CA PRO A 202 -11.13 -5.05 9.92
C PRO A 202 -11.68 -6.39 10.39
#